data_61f65364ab5ab2194bc83d8f72763bd1
#
_entry.id   61f65364ab5ab2194bc83d8f72763bd1
#
_cell.length_a   1.000
_cell.length_b   1.000
_cell.length_c   1.000
_cell.angle_alpha   90.00
_cell.angle_beta   90.00
_cell.angle_gamma   90.00
#
_symmetry.space_group_name_H-M   'P 1'
#
loop_
_entity.id
_entity.type
_entity.pdbx_description
1 polymer ?
#
loop_
_entity_poly.entity_id
_entity_poly.type
_entity_poly.pdbx_seq_one_letter_code
_entity_poly.pdbx_strand_id
1 'polypeptide(L)'
;MRNARFVAFVATVFTAAASIADQAGPTPGQLASAPAAAGASLPLISPQALLERQSKKDPSLFVLDVRTPKEFAEGHVPGAVNVPYDQIASQLALIPKDRDVVLYCRSGRRTTLAAEVLEANGYTKLGHLQGDMQAWLKDGRPVEGGDASGAAKSP
;
A
#
# COMPACT_ATOMS: atom_id res chain seq x y z
N MET A 1 58.77 -44.03 16.26
CA MET A 1 58.23 -45.38 16.26
C MET A 1 56.93 -45.26 15.50
N ARG A 2 56.92 -45.59 14.20
CA ARG A 2 56.37 -46.80 13.55
C ARG A 2 54.84 -46.86 13.89
N ASN A 3 53.90 -46.87 12.96
CA ASN A 3 53.83 -47.56 11.68
C ASN A 3 52.79 -46.94 10.73
N ALA A 4 53.13 -46.88 9.49
CA ALA A 4 52.26 -46.78 8.35
C ALA A 4 51.38 -48.02 8.21
N ARG A 5 50.16 -47.86 7.69
CA ARG A 5 49.56 -48.88 6.83
C ARG A 5 48.62 -48.22 5.79
N PHE A 6 49.10 -48.26 4.59
CA PHE A 6 48.40 -48.20 3.31
C PHE A 6 47.36 -49.32 3.23
N VAL A 7 46.19 -49.06 2.77
CA VAL A 7 45.44 -50.01 1.94
C VAL A 7 44.69 -49.20 0.90
N ALA A 8 45.00 -49.53 -0.33
CA ALA A 8 44.41 -49.04 -1.55
C ALA A 8 43.25 -49.95 -2.03
N PHE A 9 42.58 -49.49 -3.05
CA PHE A 9 41.65 -50.21 -3.99
C PHE A 9 40.22 -50.35 -3.46
N VAL A 10 39.18 -49.94 -4.24
CA VAL A 10 38.75 -50.43 -5.57
C VAL A 10 37.87 -49.37 -6.22
N ALA A 11 38.15 -49.07 -7.46
CA ALA A 11 37.27 -48.37 -8.38
C ALA A 11 36.15 -49.34 -8.83
N THR A 12 34.92 -48.88 -8.78
CA THR A 12 33.85 -49.53 -9.52
C THR A 12 33.10 -48.45 -10.33
N VAL A 13 33.38 -48.48 -11.59
CA VAL A 13 32.63 -47.84 -12.65
C VAL A 13 31.29 -48.58 -12.76
N PHE A 14 30.20 -47.88 -12.63
CA PHE A 14 28.89 -48.37 -13.11
C PHE A 14 28.28 -47.35 -14.05
N THR A 15 28.24 -47.78 -15.30
CA THR A 15 27.62 -47.11 -16.42
C THR A 15 26.08 -47.18 -16.36
N ALA A 16 25.47 -46.09 -16.76
CA ALA A 16 24.22 -45.98 -17.51
C ALA A 16 22.94 -46.60 -16.95
N ALA A 17 21.98 -45.75 -16.75
CA ALA A 17 20.64 -45.88 -17.41
C ALA A 17 19.93 -44.54 -17.30
N ALA A 18 19.61 -43.98 -18.44
CA ALA A 18 18.64 -42.93 -18.62
C ALA A 18 17.26 -43.42 -18.17
N SER A 19 16.61 -42.66 -17.34
CA SER A 19 15.15 -42.73 -17.20
C SER A 19 14.60 -41.33 -17.23
N ILE A 20 13.91 -41.09 -18.31
CA ILE A 20 13.08 -39.99 -18.67
C ILE A 20 11.81 -40.03 -17.78
N ALA A 21 11.31 -38.86 -17.48
CA ALA A 21 9.98 -38.51 -16.99
C ALA A 21 9.73 -38.64 -15.50
N ASP A 22 9.62 -37.46 -14.85
CA ASP A 22 8.31 -37.06 -14.42
C ASP A 22 8.28 -35.54 -14.30
N GLN A 23 7.45 -34.92 -15.13
CA GLN A 23 7.09 -33.51 -15.02
C GLN A 23 6.08 -33.40 -13.88
N ALA A 24 6.57 -33.10 -12.71
CA ALA A 24 5.70 -32.54 -11.65
C ALA A 24 5.45 -31.08 -12.00
N GLY A 25 4.24 -30.80 -12.43
CA GLY A 25 3.74 -29.44 -12.70
C GLY A 25 3.81 -28.55 -11.46
N PRO A 26 3.78 -27.23 -11.67
CA PRO A 26 3.94 -26.28 -10.59
C PRO A 26 2.79 -26.40 -9.59
N THR A 27 3.16 -26.60 -8.35
CA THR A 27 2.26 -26.57 -7.19
C THR A 27 1.57 -25.20 -7.12
N PRO A 28 0.23 -25.11 -7.05
CA PRO A 28 -0.45 -23.84 -6.86
C PRO A 28 -0.32 -23.43 -5.39
N GLY A 29 0.57 -22.51 -5.09
CA GLY A 29 0.73 -22.07 -3.70
C GLY A 29 1.89 -21.14 -3.42
N GLN A 30 2.41 -20.45 -4.41
CA GLN A 30 3.39 -19.40 -4.16
C GLN A 30 2.97 -18.16 -4.92
N LEU A 31 2.13 -17.36 -4.26
CA LEU A 31 1.92 -15.97 -4.65
C LEU A 31 3.27 -15.25 -4.44
N ALA A 32 4.12 -15.34 -5.46
CA ALA A 32 5.25 -14.44 -5.58
C ALA A 32 4.67 -13.02 -5.58
N SER A 33 5.05 -12.22 -4.60
CA SER A 33 4.84 -10.78 -4.62
C SER A 33 5.55 -10.24 -5.85
N ALA A 34 4.80 -10.14 -6.95
CA ALA A 34 5.27 -9.41 -8.10
C ALA A 34 5.46 -7.94 -7.68
N PRO A 35 6.54 -7.28 -8.10
CA PRO A 35 6.64 -5.84 -7.94
C PRO A 35 5.41 -5.23 -8.62
N ALA A 36 4.65 -4.43 -7.87
CA ALA A 36 3.48 -3.73 -8.39
C ALA A 36 3.88 -2.98 -9.67
N ALA A 37 3.28 -3.41 -10.78
CA ALA A 37 3.49 -2.74 -12.06
C ALA A 37 3.00 -1.30 -11.92
N ALA A 38 3.89 -0.35 -12.21
CA ALA A 38 3.53 1.05 -12.33
C ALA A 38 2.32 1.18 -13.27
N GLY A 39 1.18 1.65 -12.73
CA GLY A 39 -0.07 1.77 -13.46
C GLY A 39 -1.22 0.88 -12.96
N ALA A 40 -1.02 0.04 -11.95
CA ALA A 40 -2.13 -0.66 -11.30
C ALA A 40 -2.97 0.34 -10.50
N SER A 41 -4.28 0.37 -10.76
CA SER A 41 -5.18 1.19 -9.95
C SER A 41 -5.10 0.75 -8.49
N LEU A 42 -4.92 1.71 -7.58
CA LEU A 42 -4.86 1.45 -6.15
C LEU A 42 -6.13 0.72 -5.66
N PRO A 43 -6.00 -0.16 -4.67
CA PRO A 43 -7.16 -0.76 -4.02
C PRO A 43 -8.07 0.34 -3.47
N LEU A 44 -9.37 0.24 -3.78
CA LEU A 44 -10.36 1.20 -3.30
C LEU A 44 -10.77 0.87 -1.86
N ILE A 45 -10.69 1.88 -1.01
CA ILE A 45 -11.12 1.81 0.39
C ILE A 45 -12.46 2.53 0.50
N SER A 46 -13.50 1.82 0.90
CA SER A 46 -14.80 2.47 1.08
C SER A 46 -14.77 3.47 2.24
N PRO A 47 -15.54 4.56 2.16
CA PRO A 47 -15.64 5.52 3.27
C PRO A 47 -16.09 4.87 4.58
N GLN A 48 -16.93 3.84 4.50
CA GLN A 48 -17.39 3.10 5.67
C GLN A 48 -16.23 2.34 6.33
N ALA A 49 -15.42 1.62 5.54
CA ALA A 49 -14.26 0.90 6.05
C ALA A 49 -13.22 1.85 6.67
N LEU A 50 -13.04 3.04 6.08
CA LEU A 50 -12.17 4.06 6.66
C LEU A 50 -12.68 4.53 8.02
N LEU A 51 -13.97 4.87 8.14
CA LEU A 51 -14.58 5.31 9.41
C LEU A 51 -14.51 4.22 10.49
N GLU A 52 -14.70 2.95 10.13
CA GLU A 52 -14.52 1.85 11.08
C GLU A 52 -13.10 1.74 11.60
N ARG A 53 -12.10 1.87 10.73
CA ARG A 53 -10.69 1.85 11.14
C ARG A 53 -10.36 3.04 12.04
N GLN A 54 -10.88 4.23 11.72
CA GLN A 54 -10.71 5.42 12.55
C GLN A 54 -11.37 5.27 13.93
N SER A 55 -12.61 4.74 13.99
CA SER A 55 -13.32 4.51 15.26
C SER A 55 -12.60 3.52 16.18
N LYS A 56 -11.93 2.52 15.59
CA LYS A 56 -11.07 1.55 16.29
C LYS A 56 -9.70 2.11 16.65
N LYS A 57 -9.38 3.36 16.25
CA LYS A 57 -8.07 3.98 16.40
C LYS A 57 -6.94 3.10 15.87
N ASP A 58 -7.16 2.51 14.68
CA ASP A 58 -6.22 1.59 14.05
C ASP A 58 -4.84 2.26 13.86
N PRO A 59 -3.78 1.80 14.55
CA PRO A 59 -2.47 2.44 14.51
C PRO A 59 -1.77 2.24 13.17
N SER A 60 -2.21 1.27 12.37
CA SER A 60 -1.66 1.03 11.04
C SER A 60 -2.24 1.95 9.96
N LEU A 61 -3.33 2.66 10.26
CA LEU A 61 -3.97 3.57 9.33
C LEU A 61 -3.26 4.93 9.28
N PHE A 62 -3.01 5.42 8.07
CA PHE A 62 -2.58 6.80 7.82
C PHE A 62 -3.40 7.39 6.69
N VAL A 63 -4.12 8.47 6.95
CA VAL A 63 -4.97 9.13 5.95
C VAL A 63 -4.24 10.33 5.39
N LEU A 64 -4.08 10.36 4.06
CA LEU A 64 -3.31 11.37 3.36
C LEU A 64 -4.17 12.20 2.41
N ASP A 65 -4.33 13.47 2.73
CA ASP A 65 -4.98 14.45 1.85
C ASP A 65 -3.96 15.10 0.92
N VAL A 66 -4.08 14.83 -0.38
CA VAL A 66 -3.16 15.36 -1.40
C VAL A 66 -3.69 16.62 -2.10
N ARG A 67 -4.70 17.27 -1.51
CA ARG A 67 -5.22 18.56 -1.97
C ARG A 67 -4.32 19.71 -1.54
N THR A 68 -4.68 20.90 -1.98
CA THR A 68 -4.01 22.13 -1.53
C THR A 68 -4.26 22.41 -0.04
N PRO A 69 -3.36 23.14 0.66
CA PRO A 69 -3.57 23.51 2.06
C PRO A 69 -4.86 24.31 2.27
N LYS A 70 -5.27 25.12 1.29
CA LYS A 70 -6.53 25.85 1.32
C LYS A 70 -7.73 24.92 1.35
N GLU A 71 -7.80 23.95 0.43
CA GLU A 71 -8.89 22.95 0.39
C GLU A 71 -8.93 22.11 1.68
N PHE A 72 -7.76 21.79 2.25
CA PHE A 72 -7.66 21.09 3.52
C PHE A 72 -8.23 21.91 4.69
N ALA A 73 -7.89 23.20 4.77
CA ALA A 73 -8.40 24.10 5.79
C ALA A 73 -9.92 24.32 5.70
N GLU A 74 -10.49 24.27 4.48
CA GLU A 74 -11.94 24.38 4.25
C GLU A 74 -12.74 23.17 4.74
N GLY A 75 -12.05 22.05 4.98
CA GLY A 75 -12.63 20.83 5.53
C GLY A 75 -11.97 19.57 4.93
N HIS A 76 -11.65 18.61 5.78
CA HIS A 76 -10.96 17.38 5.42
C HIS A 76 -11.49 16.17 6.20
N VAL A 77 -11.12 14.98 5.76
CA VAL A 77 -11.45 13.73 6.45
C VAL A 77 -10.80 13.73 7.82
N PRO A 78 -11.52 13.41 8.90
CA PRO A 78 -10.99 13.42 10.26
C PRO A 78 -9.66 12.68 10.38
N GLY A 79 -8.68 13.29 11.08
CA GLY A 79 -7.36 12.71 11.30
C GLY A 79 -6.47 12.62 10.07
N ALA A 80 -6.82 13.26 8.94
CA ALA A 80 -5.99 13.30 7.75
C ALA A 80 -4.80 14.26 7.92
N VAL A 81 -3.68 13.89 7.31
CA VAL A 81 -2.50 14.75 7.17
C VAL A 81 -2.46 15.31 5.76
N ASN A 82 -2.20 16.60 5.62
CA ASN A 82 -2.12 17.24 4.31
C ASN A 82 -0.68 17.29 3.79
N VAL A 83 -0.47 16.66 2.64
CA VAL A 83 0.75 16.80 1.83
C VAL A 83 0.30 16.98 0.39
N PRO A 84 0.36 18.19 -0.18
CA PRO A 84 -0.06 18.44 -1.55
C PRO A 84 0.65 17.51 -2.54
N TYR A 85 -0.07 17.05 -3.57
CA TYR A 85 0.42 16.04 -4.52
C TYR A 85 1.73 16.44 -5.21
N ASP A 86 1.96 17.72 -5.45
CA ASP A 86 3.15 18.30 -6.05
C ASP A 86 4.33 18.46 -5.07
N GLN A 87 4.09 18.23 -3.77
CA GLN A 87 5.10 18.31 -2.72
C GLN A 87 5.45 16.93 -2.11
N ILE A 88 4.80 15.86 -2.54
CA ILE A 88 5.02 14.51 -2.01
C ILE A 88 6.50 14.14 -2.04
N ALA A 89 7.18 14.35 -3.16
CA ALA A 89 8.59 13.96 -3.32
C ALA A 89 9.53 14.66 -2.31
N SER A 90 9.21 15.89 -1.92
CA SER A 90 10.01 16.68 -0.95
C SER A 90 9.63 16.42 0.50
N GLN A 91 8.44 15.81 0.74
CA GLN A 91 7.87 15.63 2.08
C GLN A 91 7.65 14.15 2.45
N LEU A 92 8.36 13.22 1.81
CA LEU A 92 8.26 11.78 2.07
C LEU A 92 8.48 11.42 3.55
N ALA A 93 9.30 12.17 4.26
CA ALA A 93 9.56 11.95 5.69
C ALA A 93 8.31 12.10 6.60
N LEU A 94 7.28 12.80 6.13
CA LEU A 94 6.02 12.96 6.85
C LEU A 94 5.06 11.76 6.65
N ILE A 95 5.36 10.89 5.69
CA ILE A 95 4.47 9.80 5.30
C ILE A 95 5.11 8.47 5.75
N PRO A 96 4.51 7.74 6.69
CA PRO A 96 5.07 6.49 7.19
C PRO A 96 4.98 5.38 6.14
N LYS A 97 6.10 4.65 5.90
CA LYS A 97 6.16 3.54 4.93
C LYS A 97 5.60 2.23 5.48
N ASP A 98 5.56 2.09 6.77
CA ASP A 98 5.12 0.89 7.49
C ASP A 98 3.60 0.81 7.68
N ARG A 99 2.88 1.91 7.43
CA ARG A 99 1.43 2.02 7.59
C ARG A 99 0.68 1.86 6.28
N ASP A 100 -0.61 1.58 6.40
CA ASP A 100 -1.55 1.60 5.27
C ASP A 100 -1.92 3.05 4.97
N VAL A 101 -1.40 3.59 3.89
CA VAL A 101 -1.62 4.98 3.50
C VAL A 101 -2.85 5.05 2.60
N VAL A 102 -3.93 5.62 3.12
CA VAL A 102 -5.16 5.87 2.35
C VAL A 102 -5.14 7.29 1.81
N LEU A 103 -4.96 7.40 0.49
CA LEU A 103 -4.89 8.68 -0.20
C LEU A 103 -6.27 9.13 -0.66
N TYR A 104 -6.50 10.43 -0.67
CA TYR A 104 -7.64 11.04 -1.34
C TYR A 104 -7.33 12.46 -1.81
N CYS A 105 -8.08 12.91 -2.81
CA CYS A 105 -8.08 14.30 -3.21
C CYS A 105 -9.52 14.83 -3.34
N ARG A 106 -9.80 15.65 -4.34
CA ARG A 106 -11.16 16.09 -4.64
C ARG A 106 -11.94 15.03 -5.42
N SER A 107 -11.34 14.44 -6.47
CA SER A 107 -11.99 13.59 -7.48
C SER A 107 -11.10 12.49 -8.07
N GLY A 108 -9.96 12.14 -7.44
CA GLY A 108 -9.09 11.02 -7.78
C GLY A 108 -7.85 11.34 -8.62
N ARG A 109 -7.87 12.33 -9.50
CA ARG A 109 -6.73 12.62 -10.40
C ARG A 109 -5.42 12.89 -9.66
N ARG A 110 -5.42 13.76 -8.64
CA ARG A 110 -4.23 14.10 -7.85
C ARG A 110 -3.79 12.91 -7.00
N THR A 111 -4.72 12.07 -6.58
CA THR A 111 -4.44 10.83 -5.85
C THR A 111 -3.59 9.88 -6.70
N THR A 112 -3.91 9.70 -7.99
CA THR A 112 -3.12 8.86 -8.89
C THR A 112 -1.69 9.39 -9.04
N LEU A 113 -1.53 10.70 -9.28
CA LEU A 113 -0.20 11.32 -9.40
C LEU A 113 0.63 11.19 -8.11
N ALA A 114 0.00 11.36 -6.95
CA ALA A 114 0.66 11.19 -5.66
C ALA A 114 1.08 9.75 -5.42
N ALA A 115 0.23 8.78 -5.80
CA ALA A 115 0.50 7.37 -5.66
C ALA A 115 1.69 6.92 -6.50
N GLU A 116 1.80 7.37 -7.74
CA GLU A 116 2.95 7.08 -8.61
C GLU A 116 4.27 7.52 -7.96
N VAL A 117 4.30 8.71 -7.35
CA VAL A 117 5.47 9.20 -6.64
C VAL A 117 5.79 8.35 -5.41
N LEU A 118 4.78 7.96 -4.64
CA LEU A 118 4.95 7.12 -3.46
C LEU A 118 5.44 5.72 -3.83
N GLU A 119 4.85 5.09 -4.84
CA GLU A 119 5.25 3.77 -5.35
C GLU A 119 6.71 3.79 -5.83
N ALA A 120 7.10 4.80 -6.60
CA ALA A 120 8.48 5.00 -7.05
C ALA A 120 9.48 5.16 -5.88
N ASN A 121 9.00 5.59 -4.71
CA ASN A 121 9.78 5.72 -3.48
C ASN A 121 9.61 4.53 -2.50
N GLY A 122 9.05 3.40 -2.97
CA GLY A 122 8.99 2.15 -2.22
C GLY A 122 7.84 2.04 -1.21
N TYR A 123 6.77 2.82 -1.36
CA TYR A 123 5.53 2.63 -0.61
C TYR A 123 4.71 1.51 -1.26
N THR A 124 4.40 0.47 -0.52
CA THR A 124 3.70 -0.73 -1.01
C THR A 124 2.30 -0.90 -0.45
N LYS A 125 1.95 -0.14 0.59
CA LYS A 125 0.67 -0.23 1.30
C LYS A 125 -0.17 1.02 1.03
N LEU A 126 -0.55 1.21 -0.23
CA LEU A 126 -1.32 2.35 -0.68
C LEU A 126 -2.77 1.94 -0.96
N GLY A 127 -3.72 2.78 -0.60
CA GLY A 127 -5.13 2.64 -0.91
C GLY A 127 -5.72 3.98 -1.36
N HIS A 128 -6.78 3.96 -2.14
CA HIS A 128 -7.49 5.14 -2.61
C HIS A 128 -8.88 5.21 -1.96
N LEU A 129 -9.22 6.32 -1.33
CA LEU A 129 -10.55 6.54 -0.77
C LEU A 129 -11.58 6.62 -1.90
N GLN A 130 -12.51 5.68 -1.90
CA GLN A 130 -13.55 5.60 -2.93
C GLN A 130 -14.41 6.87 -2.96
N GLY A 131 -14.45 7.52 -4.13
CA GLY A 131 -15.23 8.72 -4.38
C GLY A 131 -14.63 10.01 -3.83
N ASP A 132 -13.45 9.92 -3.19
CA ASP A 132 -12.69 11.08 -2.73
C ASP A 132 -13.51 12.05 -1.84
N MET A 133 -13.08 13.31 -1.74
CA MET A 133 -13.78 14.31 -0.93
C MET A 133 -15.15 14.69 -1.49
N GLN A 134 -15.36 14.54 -2.80
CA GLN A 134 -16.67 14.83 -3.40
C GLN A 134 -17.77 13.90 -2.88
N ALA A 135 -17.54 12.59 -2.87
CA ALA A 135 -18.49 11.64 -2.33
C ALA A 135 -18.60 11.77 -0.80
N TRP A 136 -17.49 12.01 -0.13
CA TRP A 136 -17.46 12.20 1.33
C TRP A 136 -18.41 13.31 1.78
N LEU A 137 -18.33 14.48 1.13
CA LEU A 137 -19.21 15.62 1.41
C LEU A 137 -20.67 15.40 0.98
N LYS A 138 -20.87 14.78 -0.19
CA LYS A 138 -22.21 14.46 -0.69
C LYS A 138 -22.99 13.56 0.25
N ASP A 139 -22.27 12.62 0.88
CA ASP A 139 -22.85 11.66 1.83
C ASP A 139 -23.00 12.25 3.25
N GLY A 140 -22.70 13.54 3.45
CA GLY A 140 -22.81 14.21 4.74
C GLY A 140 -21.88 13.62 5.83
N ARG A 141 -20.73 13.07 5.45
CA ARG A 141 -19.80 12.44 6.39
C ARG A 141 -19.05 13.50 7.22
N PRO A 142 -18.56 13.13 8.42
CA PRO A 142 -17.86 14.08 9.29
C PRO A 142 -16.61 14.65 8.64
N VAL A 143 -16.37 15.93 8.86
CA VAL A 143 -15.16 16.65 8.42
C VAL A 143 -14.52 17.36 9.61
N GLU A 144 -13.18 17.47 9.57
CA GLU A 144 -12.40 18.33 10.42
C GLU A 144 -11.91 19.56 9.64
N GLY A 145 -11.65 20.67 10.32
CA GLY A 145 -11.36 21.94 9.65
C GLY A 145 -12.63 22.58 9.08
N GLY A 146 -12.46 23.74 8.47
CA GLY A 146 -13.57 24.59 8.11
C GLY A 146 -14.21 25.23 9.33
N ASP A 147 -14.78 26.41 9.18
CA ASP A 147 -15.64 26.95 10.22
C ASP A 147 -16.80 25.97 10.44
N ALA A 148 -16.94 25.44 11.64
CA ALA A 148 -17.94 24.45 12.05
C ALA A 148 -19.41 24.92 11.88
N SER A 149 -19.65 25.84 10.97
CA SER A 149 -20.96 26.48 10.68
C SER A 149 -21.84 25.68 9.70
N GLY A 150 -21.42 24.49 9.25
CA GLY A 150 -22.15 23.72 8.24
C GLY A 150 -22.80 22.42 8.71
N ALA A 151 -22.59 21.97 9.93
CA ALA A 151 -23.08 20.67 10.38
C ALA A 151 -24.08 20.79 11.53
N ALA A 152 -25.23 21.39 11.29
CA ALA A 152 -26.45 21.14 12.06
C ALA A 152 -27.64 21.83 11.41
N LYS A 153 -28.19 21.26 10.36
CA LYS A 153 -29.58 21.48 10.01
C LYS A 153 -30.19 20.13 9.70
N SER A 154 -30.58 19.43 10.74
CA SER A 154 -31.63 18.43 10.67
C SER A 154 -32.90 19.06 11.19
N PRO A 155 -34.04 18.82 10.51
CA PRO A 155 -35.36 19.29 10.96
C PRO A 155 -35.86 18.55 12.17
#